data_5952aa8f390570a2287104727405f0fe
#
_entry.id   5952aa8f390570a2287104727405f0fe
#
_cell.length_a   1.000
_cell.length_b   1.000
_cell.length_c   1.000
_cell.angle_alpha   90.00
_cell.angle_beta   90.00
_cell.angle_gamma   90.00
#
_symmetry.space_group_name_H-M   'P 1'
#
loop_
_entity.id
_entity.type
_entity.pdbx_description
1 polymer ?
#
loop_
_entity_poly.entity_id
_entity_poly.type
_entity_poly.pdbx_seq_one_letter_code
_entity_poly.pdbx_strand_id
1 'polypeptide(L)'
;MRTVHYLRPLILTTILGLTACGGTPDGSEHANSRSDDVVSNQNTDSDNDGVNDTSDAFPSDANETIDSDLDGIGNNTDTDDDGDGVIDSSDAFPLDANETIDSDLDGIGNNTDTDDDGDGVNDIADACPLDPTETLDSDGDGICDNADLTPSSTIDELISGGVVGGFGSIYVNGIRYSTDTAEFVNDDNESLINGERHLEVGHYVWIQGTINNDGATGIANVVIYDVNLKGAVSTIDPPNRSFTVLGRTVKISQDTIFDNDFAIAELSGLTVGENIEVSGFDQTDGSLLATRIDLQIPSAPAELKVEGLVTQVDSLNRTLLLGTQVIDFSNAVINFSPSTQQWIEVYGSLDPQNVIIARVIQLEAHQTDYGLS
;
A
#
# COMPACT_ATOMS: atom_id res chain seq x y z
N MET A 1 22.03 -38.80 7.79
CA MET A 1 21.55 -39.90 6.96
C MET A 1 20.20 -40.38 7.49
N ARG A 2 19.13 -39.95 6.88
CA ARG A 2 17.82 -40.63 6.90
C ARG A 2 17.08 -40.19 5.64
N THR A 3 17.00 -41.12 4.71
CA THR A 3 16.35 -41.00 3.41
C THR A 3 14.84 -41.12 3.59
N VAL A 4 14.06 -40.16 3.13
CA VAL A 4 12.60 -40.25 3.06
C VAL A 4 12.23 -40.45 1.60
N HIS A 5 11.61 -41.56 1.30
CA HIS A 5 11.08 -41.90 -0.02
C HIS A 5 9.66 -41.36 -0.12
N TYR A 6 9.41 -40.54 -1.12
CA TYR A 6 8.05 -40.19 -1.56
C TYR A 6 7.58 -41.14 -2.66
N LEU A 7 6.52 -41.89 -2.38
CA LEU A 7 5.78 -42.69 -3.34
C LEU A 7 4.91 -41.75 -4.22
N ARG A 8 5.05 -41.86 -5.54
CA ARG A 8 4.12 -41.33 -6.51
C ARG A 8 2.92 -42.28 -6.70
N PRO A 9 1.67 -41.84 -6.78
CA PRO A 9 0.57 -42.67 -7.22
C PRO A 9 0.56 -42.82 -8.74
N LEU A 10 0.43 -44.06 -9.18
CA LEU A 10 0.32 -44.54 -10.57
C LEU A 10 -1.14 -44.34 -10.99
N ILE A 11 -1.39 -43.54 -12.02
CA ILE A 11 -2.72 -43.42 -12.63
C ILE A 11 -2.84 -44.53 -13.68
N LEU A 12 -3.78 -45.45 -13.46
CA LEU A 12 -4.11 -46.56 -14.32
C LEU A 12 -5.23 -46.13 -15.29
N THR A 13 -4.90 -45.94 -16.57
CA THR A 13 -5.86 -45.70 -17.66
C THR A 13 -6.41 -47.03 -18.15
N THR A 14 -7.69 -47.29 -17.91
CA THR A 14 -8.42 -48.43 -18.52
C THR A 14 -9.01 -48.03 -19.86
N ILE A 15 -8.50 -48.65 -20.91
CA ILE A 15 -9.08 -48.60 -22.26
C ILE A 15 -10.14 -49.70 -22.35
N LEU A 16 -11.39 -49.32 -22.61
CA LEU A 16 -12.47 -50.27 -22.87
C LEU A 16 -12.66 -50.39 -24.39
N GLY A 17 -12.31 -51.54 -24.93
CA GLY A 17 -12.49 -51.86 -26.36
C GLY A 17 -13.94 -52.26 -26.68
N LEU A 18 -14.47 -51.72 -27.75
CA LEU A 18 -15.74 -52.14 -28.35
C LEU A 18 -15.47 -53.24 -29.39
N THR A 19 -16.02 -54.41 -29.16
CA THR A 19 -16.11 -55.47 -30.18
C THR A 19 -17.44 -55.37 -30.93
N ALA A 20 -17.36 -55.27 -32.26
CA ALA A 20 -18.47 -55.37 -33.15
C ALA A 20 -18.92 -56.84 -33.36
N CYS A 21 -20.20 -57.07 -33.43
CA CYS A 21 -20.71 -58.31 -33.97
C CYS A 21 -21.84 -58.00 -34.98
N GLY A 22 -21.67 -58.46 -36.21
CA GLY A 22 -22.59 -58.25 -37.31
C GLY A 22 -23.70 -59.29 -37.39
N GLY A 23 -24.74 -58.98 -38.11
CA GLY A 23 -25.82 -59.90 -38.52
C GLY A 23 -26.75 -59.21 -39.47
N THR A 24 -26.76 -59.68 -40.72
CA THR A 24 -27.69 -59.36 -41.81
C THR A 24 -28.75 -60.47 -41.94
N PRO A 25 -29.68 -60.40 -42.84
CA PRO A 25 -30.85 -59.50 -42.98
C PRO A 25 -32.15 -60.36 -43.12
N ASP A 26 -33.33 -59.80 -43.03
CA ASP A 26 -34.45 -60.23 -43.83
C ASP A 26 -35.53 -59.15 -43.97
N GLY A 27 -36.17 -59.11 -45.12
CA GLY A 27 -37.05 -58.08 -45.54
C GLY A 27 -38.52 -58.29 -45.19
N SER A 28 -39.25 -57.27 -45.33
CA SER A 28 -40.54 -57.14 -46.09
C SER A 28 -41.24 -55.83 -45.72
N GLU A 29 -41.46 -55.09 -46.72
CA GLU A 29 -42.58 -54.24 -47.16
C GLU A 29 -43.64 -53.71 -46.13
N HIS A 30 -43.95 -52.48 -46.40
CA HIS A 30 -45.18 -51.70 -46.20
C HIS A 30 -45.35 -50.88 -44.98
N ALA A 31 -45.31 -49.63 -45.14
CA ALA A 31 -46.44 -48.72 -45.23
C ALA A 31 -46.05 -47.27 -44.94
N ASN A 32 -46.37 -46.50 -45.92
CA ASN A 32 -46.39 -45.04 -45.92
C ASN A 32 -47.01 -44.47 -44.66
N SER A 33 -46.24 -43.76 -43.84
CA SER A 33 -46.74 -42.68 -43.00
C SER A 33 -45.71 -41.56 -43.02
N ARG A 34 -46.15 -40.46 -43.57
CA ARG A 34 -45.45 -39.18 -43.43
C ARG A 34 -45.26 -38.91 -41.95
N SER A 35 -44.10 -39.10 -41.43
CA SER A 35 -43.56 -38.35 -40.31
C SER A 35 -42.97 -37.10 -40.92
N ASP A 36 -43.57 -35.99 -40.61
CA ASP A 36 -42.91 -34.71 -40.75
C ASP A 36 -41.58 -34.81 -39.99
N ASP A 37 -40.50 -34.94 -40.76
CA ASP A 37 -39.19 -34.64 -40.24
C ASP A 37 -39.24 -33.15 -39.83
N VAL A 38 -39.49 -32.92 -38.55
CA VAL A 38 -39.13 -31.67 -37.93
C VAL A 38 -37.61 -31.67 -38.03
N VAL A 39 -37.10 -31.13 -39.13
CA VAL A 39 -35.75 -30.60 -39.18
C VAL A 39 -35.75 -29.59 -38.07
N SER A 40 -35.20 -29.97 -36.93
CA SER A 40 -34.90 -29.00 -35.88
C SER A 40 -34.02 -27.96 -36.53
N ASN A 41 -34.60 -26.80 -36.74
CA ASN A 41 -33.90 -25.65 -37.30
C ASN A 41 -32.82 -25.26 -36.29
N GLN A 42 -31.60 -25.74 -36.50
CA GLN A 42 -30.44 -25.47 -35.63
C GLN A 42 -30.00 -24.00 -35.74
N ASN A 43 -30.85 -23.14 -36.28
CA ASN A 43 -30.56 -21.74 -36.56
C ASN A 43 -31.70 -20.85 -36.08
N THR A 44 -32.23 -21.13 -34.86
CA THR A 44 -33.18 -20.25 -34.20
C THR A 44 -32.36 -19.13 -33.51
N ASP A 45 -32.77 -17.91 -33.71
CA ASP A 45 -32.29 -16.68 -33.07
C ASP A 45 -33.56 -16.03 -32.57
N SER A 46 -33.83 -16.21 -31.27
CA SER A 46 -35.13 -15.91 -30.68
C SER A 46 -35.37 -14.44 -30.38
N ASP A 47 -34.32 -13.68 -30.14
CA ASP A 47 -34.38 -12.25 -29.85
C ASP A 47 -33.87 -11.37 -31.00
N ASN A 48 -33.31 -12.00 -32.06
CA ASN A 48 -32.83 -11.37 -33.30
C ASN A 48 -31.62 -10.45 -33.11
N ASP A 49 -30.70 -10.81 -32.23
CA ASP A 49 -29.43 -10.09 -32.01
C ASP A 49 -28.32 -10.53 -32.97
N GLY A 50 -28.49 -11.68 -33.66
CA GLY A 50 -27.58 -12.25 -34.65
C GLY A 50 -26.79 -13.45 -34.12
N VAL A 51 -27.00 -13.88 -32.88
CA VAL A 51 -26.43 -15.09 -32.27
C VAL A 51 -27.53 -16.15 -32.17
N ASN A 52 -27.21 -17.40 -32.52
CA ASN A 52 -28.19 -18.49 -32.45
C ASN A 52 -28.41 -18.92 -31.00
N ASP A 53 -29.64 -19.25 -30.62
CA ASP A 53 -30.05 -19.74 -29.30
C ASP A 53 -29.13 -20.82 -28.70
N THR A 54 -28.49 -21.63 -29.56
CA THR A 54 -27.57 -22.70 -29.13
C THR A 54 -26.16 -22.21 -28.77
N SER A 55 -25.82 -20.98 -29.12
CA SER A 55 -24.53 -20.35 -28.91
C SER A 55 -24.64 -19.08 -28.08
N ASP A 56 -25.87 -18.74 -27.70
CA ASP A 56 -26.24 -17.58 -26.94
C ASP A 56 -26.52 -17.98 -25.50
N ALA A 57 -25.87 -17.30 -24.54
CA ALA A 57 -26.11 -17.50 -23.12
C ALA A 57 -27.50 -16.94 -22.71
N PHE A 58 -27.99 -15.93 -23.45
CA PHE A 58 -29.25 -15.22 -23.13
C PHE A 58 -30.21 -15.18 -24.34
N PRO A 59 -30.75 -16.31 -24.83
CA PRO A 59 -31.50 -16.41 -26.08
C PRO A 59 -32.82 -15.62 -26.14
N SER A 60 -33.11 -14.80 -25.18
CA SER A 60 -34.31 -13.95 -25.06
C SER A 60 -33.99 -12.52 -24.76
N ASP A 61 -32.70 -12.12 -24.69
CA ASP A 61 -32.27 -10.77 -24.40
C ASP A 61 -31.24 -10.30 -25.45
N ALA A 62 -31.70 -9.57 -26.43
CA ALA A 62 -30.91 -9.06 -27.53
C ALA A 62 -29.81 -8.06 -27.16
N ASN A 63 -29.59 -7.80 -25.90
CA ASN A 63 -28.49 -6.99 -25.43
C ASN A 63 -27.36 -7.81 -24.78
N GLU A 64 -27.58 -9.10 -24.55
CA GLU A 64 -26.63 -9.98 -23.87
C GLU A 64 -26.45 -11.26 -24.71
N THR A 65 -25.20 -11.70 -24.85
CA THR A 65 -24.88 -12.91 -25.61
C THR A 65 -23.90 -13.84 -24.91
N ILE A 66 -23.14 -13.30 -23.96
CA ILE A 66 -22.05 -13.97 -23.24
C ILE A 66 -22.28 -13.86 -21.75
N ASP A 67 -22.00 -14.94 -21.05
CA ASP A 67 -21.97 -15.07 -19.60
C ASP A 67 -20.67 -15.84 -19.30
N SER A 68 -19.62 -15.11 -18.96
CA SER A 68 -18.27 -15.66 -18.90
C SER A 68 -18.02 -16.46 -17.63
N ASP A 69 -18.60 -16.05 -16.50
CA ASP A 69 -18.48 -16.72 -15.19
C ASP A 69 -19.65 -17.65 -14.88
N LEU A 70 -20.71 -17.60 -15.70
CA LEU A 70 -21.92 -18.42 -15.58
C LEU A 70 -22.76 -18.11 -14.32
N ASP A 71 -22.79 -16.88 -13.89
CA ASP A 71 -23.57 -16.42 -12.72
C ASP A 71 -25.03 -16.05 -13.09
N GLY A 72 -25.30 -15.87 -14.40
CA GLY A 72 -26.60 -15.54 -14.97
C GLY A 72 -26.80 -14.05 -15.21
N ILE A 73 -25.76 -13.24 -15.09
CA ILE A 73 -25.68 -11.84 -15.55
C ILE A 73 -24.84 -11.84 -16.83
N GLY A 74 -25.27 -11.10 -17.85
CA GLY A 74 -24.51 -11.05 -19.11
C GLY A 74 -23.40 -10.01 -19.04
N ASN A 75 -22.31 -10.25 -19.75
CA ASN A 75 -21.10 -9.42 -19.73
C ASN A 75 -21.34 -7.92 -20.03
N ASN A 76 -22.41 -7.55 -20.74
CA ASN A 76 -22.68 -6.11 -20.97
C ASN A 76 -23.25 -5.40 -19.73
N THR A 77 -23.82 -6.13 -18.80
CA THR A 77 -24.43 -5.60 -17.55
C THR A 77 -23.72 -6.04 -16.29
N ASP A 78 -22.84 -7.05 -16.40
CA ASP A 78 -21.95 -7.43 -15.33
C ASP A 78 -20.89 -6.37 -15.08
N THR A 79 -20.26 -6.40 -13.99
CA THR A 79 -19.14 -5.53 -13.58
C THR A 79 -17.90 -6.32 -13.22
N ASP A 80 -17.98 -7.66 -13.27
CA ASP A 80 -16.92 -8.64 -12.94
C ASP A 80 -17.16 -9.87 -13.82
N ASP A 81 -16.87 -9.71 -15.12
CA ASP A 81 -17.27 -10.62 -16.19
C ASP A 81 -16.78 -12.07 -16.05
N ASP A 82 -15.66 -12.29 -15.34
CA ASP A 82 -15.08 -13.63 -15.15
C ASP A 82 -15.23 -14.16 -13.72
N GLY A 83 -15.78 -13.32 -12.81
CA GLY A 83 -16.16 -13.72 -11.45
C GLY A 83 -14.99 -13.99 -10.53
N ASP A 84 -13.82 -13.40 -10.77
CA ASP A 84 -12.63 -13.59 -9.92
C ASP A 84 -12.60 -12.68 -8.69
N GLY A 85 -13.47 -11.66 -8.67
CA GLY A 85 -13.62 -10.69 -7.57
C GLY A 85 -12.96 -9.35 -7.82
N VAL A 86 -12.36 -9.14 -8.99
CA VAL A 86 -11.84 -7.85 -9.48
C VAL A 86 -12.79 -7.32 -10.55
N ILE A 87 -13.24 -6.07 -10.39
CA ILE A 87 -14.18 -5.49 -11.36
C ILE A 87 -13.47 -5.16 -12.67
N ASP A 88 -14.15 -5.32 -13.83
CA ASP A 88 -13.61 -5.12 -15.18
C ASP A 88 -12.81 -3.85 -15.36
N SER A 89 -13.27 -2.75 -14.77
CA SER A 89 -12.58 -1.45 -14.89
C SER A 89 -11.24 -1.37 -14.14
N SER A 90 -10.94 -2.37 -13.32
CA SER A 90 -9.71 -2.47 -12.52
C SER A 90 -8.93 -3.74 -12.84
N ASP A 91 -9.45 -4.56 -13.75
CA ASP A 91 -8.87 -5.80 -14.21
C ASP A 91 -8.20 -5.60 -15.58
N ALA A 92 -6.97 -6.07 -15.70
CA ALA A 92 -6.27 -6.07 -16.98
C ALA A 92 -6.80 -7.17 -17.93
N PHE A 93 -7.43 -8.23 -17.39
CA PHE A 93 -7.96 -9.39 -18.12
C PHE A 93 -9.40 -9.73 -17.73
N PRO A 94 -10.38 -8.87 -17.99
CA PRO A 94 -11.76 -8.99 -17.48
C PRO A 94 -12.53 -10.24 -17.92
N LEU A 95 -11.91 -11.15 -18.65
CA LEU A 95 -12.50 -12.40 -19.16
C LEU A 95 -11.66 -13.63 -18.79
N ASP A 96 -10.63 -13.48 -17.96
CA ASP A 96 -9.78 -14.60 -17.54
C ASP A 96 -9.57 -14.58 -16.02
N ALA A 97 -10.42 -15.29 -15.32
CA ALA A 97 -10.43 -15.42 -13.85
C ALA A 97 -9.12 -15.94 -13.21
N ASN A 98 -8.08 -16.15 -13.99
CA ASN A 98 -6.77 -16.51 -13.45
C ASN A 98 -5.75 -15.36 -13.55
N GLU A 99 -6.10 -14.27 -14.22
CA GLU A 99 -5.23 -13.14 -14.46
C GLU A 99 -5.95 -11.83 -14.09
N THR A 100 -5.29 -10.94 -13.40
CA THR A 100 -5.85 -9.65 -13.00
C THR A 100 -4.92 -8.48 -13.26
N ILE A 101 -3.62 -8.75 -13.39
CA ILE A 101 -2.57 -7.75 -13.50
C ILE A 101 -1.71 -8.03 -14.73
N ASP A 102 -1.35 -6.97 -15.42
CA ASP A 102 -0.41 -6.93 -16.53
C ASP A 102 0.56 -5.75 -16.22
N SER A 103 1.71 -6.07 -15.62
CA SER A 103 2.58 -5.05 -15.05
C SER A 103 3.36 -4.30 -16.12
N ASP A 104 3.77 -4.96 -17.21
CA ASP A 104 4.54 -4.37 -18.30
C ASP A 104 3.67 -3.98 -19.52
N LEU A 105 2.38 -4.35 -19.49
CA LEU A 105 1.39 -4.04 -20.52
C LEU A 105 1.67 -4.73 -21.86
N ASP A 106 2.25 -5.93 -21.85
CA ASP A 106 2.53 -6.71 -23.06
C ASP A 106 1.35 -7.59 -23.50
N GLY A 107 0.32 -7.74 -22.64
CA GLY A 107 -0.90 -8.52 -22.88
C GLY A 107 -0.81 -9.96 -22.38
N ILE A 108 0.19 -10.30 -21.61
CA ILE A 108 0.32 -11.54 -20.83
C ILE A 108 0.12 -11.17 -19.36
N GLY A 109 -0.72 -11.92 -18.64
CA GLY A 109 -0.96 -11.65 -17.22
C GLY A 109 0.18 -12.17 -16.34
N ASN A 110 0.43 -11.49 -15.23
CA ASN A 110 1.52 -11.79 -14.33
C ASN A 110 1.54 -13.25 -13.81
N ASN A 111 0.42 -13.95 -13.75
CA ASN A 111 0.41 -15.35 -13.32
C ASN A 111 0.97 -16.32 -14.39
N THR A 112 0.97 -15.92 -15.66
CA THR A 112 1.45 -16.72 -16.79
C THR A 112 2.66 -16.12 -17.49
N ASP A 113 2.98 -14.87 -17.21
CA ASP A 113 4.21 -14.24 -17.68
C ASP A 113 5.42 -14.86 -16.94
N THR A 114 6.57 -14.66 -17.45
CA THR A 114 7.85 -15.09 -16.86
C THR A 114 8.80 -13.92 -16.67
N ASP A 115 8.37 -12.71 -17.01
CA ASP A 115 9.13 -11.45 -16.96
C ASP A 115 8.10 -10.33 -16.75
N ASP A 116 7.49 -10.31 -15.55
CA ASP A 116 6.30 -9.52 -15.21
C ASP A 116 6.43 -8.01 -15.43
N ASP A 117 7.64 -7.48 -15.40
CA ASP A 117 7.89 -6.04 -15.56
C ASP A 117 8.56 -5.69 -16.92
N GLY A 118 8.90 -6.70 -17.72
CA GLY A 118 9.41 -6.55 -19.08
C GLY A 118 10.81 -5.96 -19.17
N ASP A 119 11.63 -6.09 -18.13
CA ASP A 119 12.99 -5.57 -18.11
C ASP A 119 14.01 -6.50 -18.82
N GLY A 120 13.62 -7.73 -19.10
CA GLY A 120 14.41 -8.76 -19.78
C GLY A 120 15.08 -9.77 -18.84
N VAL A 121 14.74 -9.73 -17.54
CA VAL A 121 15.15 -10.72 -16.55
C VAL A 121 13.89 -11.47 -16.08
N ASN A 122 13.91 -12.80 -16.14
CA ASN A 122 12.75 -13.60 -15.72
C ASN A 122 12.55 -13.52 -14.21
N ASP A 123 11.30 -13.53 -13.73
CA ASP A 123 10.88 -13.44 -12.32
C ASP A 123 11.63 -14.37 -11.38
N ILE A 124 11.95 -15.61 -11.84
CA ILE A 124 12.71 -16.59 -11.03
C ILE A 124 14.16 -16.14 -10.81
N ALA A 125 14.69 -15.30 -11.68
CA ALA A 125 16.06 -14.81 -11.63
C ALA A 125 16.15 -13.33 -11.24
N ASP A 126 15.00 -12.68 -11.16
CA ASP A 126 14.80 -11.32 -10.74
C ASP A 126 14.44 -11.27 -9.26
N ALA A 127 15.15 -10.45 -8.50
CA ALA A 127 14.79 -10.19 -7.11
C ALA A 127 13.64 -9.19 -6.98
N CYS A 128 13.36 -8.44 -8.06
CA CYS A 128 12.39 -7.35 -8.12
C CYS A 128 11.39 -7.50 -9.29
N PRO A 129 10.64 -8.59 -9.41
CA PRO A 129 9.91 -8.98 -10.62
C PRO A 129 8.80 -8.03 -11.06
N LEU A 130 8.58 -6.92 -10.38
CA LEU A 130 7.55 -5.93 -10.70
C LEU A 130 8.12 -4.53 -10.87
N ASP A 131 9.46 -4.36 -10.84
CA ASP A 131 10.13 -3.08 -11.02
C ASP A 131 11.11 -3.12 -12.21
N PRO A 132 10.73 -2.63 -13.41
CA PRO A 132 11.54 -2.70 -14.61
C PRO A 132 12.83 -1.87 -14.56
N THR A 133 13.12 -1.25 -13.44
CA THR A 133 14.35 -0.47 -13.24
C THR A 133 15.34 -1.16 -12.31
N GLU A 134 14.96 -2.30 -11.73
CA GLU A 134 15.70 -2.98 -10.68
C GLU A 134 15.60 -4.50 -10.81
N THR A 135 16.73 -5.18 -10.69
CA THR A 135 16.81 -6.66 -10.76
C THR A 135 17.51 -7.27 -9.56
N LEU A 136 18.04 -6.42 -8.67
CA LEU A 136 18.92 -6.84 -7.60
C LEU A 136 18.34 -6.53 -6.23
N ASP A 137 18.42 -7.52 -5.38
CA ASP A 137 18.31 -7.44 -3.94
C ASP A 137 19.61 -8.09 -3.41
N SER A 138 20.63 -7.25 -3.18
CA SER A 138 22.00 -7.73 -2.96
C SER A 138 22.20 -8.41 -1.63
N ASP A 139 21.36 -8.14 -0.65
CA ASP A 139 21.43 -8.77 0.67
C ASP A 139 20.28 -9.75 0.95
N GLY A 140 19.24 -9.76 0.10
CA GLY A 140 18.19 -10.76 0.14
C GLY A 140 17.12 -10.48 1.20
N ASP A 141 16.89 -9.21 1.56
CA ASP A 141 15.93 -8.82 2.57
C ASP A 141 14.51 -8.58 2.03
N GLY A 142 14.35 -8.60 0.68
CA GLY A 142 13.09 -8.39 -0.02
C GLY A 142 12.83 -6.93 -0.41
N ILE A 143 13.81 -6.05 -0.22
CA ILE A 143 13.80 -4.67 -0.70
C ILE A 143 14.84 -4.55 -1.82
N CYS A 144 14.44 -4.05 -2.97
CA CYS A 144 15.32 -3.86 -4.11
C CYS A 144 16.42 -2.84 -3.81
N ASP A 145 17.64 -3.04 -4.34
CA ASP A 145 18.84 -2.24 -4.03
C ASP A 145 18.64 -0.72 -4.17
N ASN A 146 17.81 -0.25 -5.11
CA ASN A 146 17.54 1.18 -5.30
C ASN A 146 16.60 1.78 -4.25
N ALA A 147 15.73 0.96 -3.70
CA ALA A 147 14.80 1.32 -2.63
C ALA A 147 15.42 1.06 -1.25
N ASP A 148 16.45 0.21 -1.21
CA ASP A 148 17.14 -0.15 0.02
C ASP A 148 18.20 0.90 0.40
N LEU A 149 18.16 1.30 1.67
CA LEU A 149 19.16 2.23 2.25
C LEU A 149 20.50 1.54 2.56
N THR A 150 20.51 0.19 2.55
CA THR A 150 21.68 -0.63 2.95
C THR A 150 21.94 -1.82 2.03
N PRO A 151 21.94 -1.66 0.70
CA PRO A 151 21.87 -2.74 -0.30
C PRO A 151 23.05 -3.74 -0.30
N SER A 152 23.89 -3.78 0.69
CA SER A 152 25.03 -4.70 0.82
C SER A 152 25.22 -5.26 2.22
N SER A 153 24.27 -5.06 3.12
CA SER A 153 24.36 -5.59 4.47
C SER A 153 23.62 -6.94 4.51
N THR A 154 24.36 -8.02 4.72
CA THR A 154 23.81 -9.37 4.95
C THR A 154 23.15 -9.52 6.34
N ILE A 155 22.73 -8.43 6.91
CA ILE A 155 22.01 -8.37 8.19
C ILE A 155 20.62 -7.85 7.81
N ASP A 156 19.59 -8.64 8.03
CA ASP A 156 18.20 -8.17 8.07
C ASP A 156 18.13 -6.93 8.96
N GLU A 157 18.39 -5.76 8.42
CA GLU A 157 18.13 -4.51 9.13
C GLU A 157 16.62 -4.26 9.08
N LEU A 158 15.92 -5.00 9.93
CA LEU A 158 14.51 -4.78 10.16
C LEU A 158 14.31 -3.31 10.55
N ILE A 159 13.62 -2.55 9.71
CA ILE A 159 13.14 -1.23 10.09
C ILE A 159 11.89 -1.42 10.94
N SER A 160 11.95 -1.05 12.19
CA SER A 160 10.82 -1.11 13.13
C SER A 160 10.44 0.29 13.55
N GLY A 161 9.30 0.78 13.07
CA GLY A 161 8.73 2.05 13.55
C GLY A 161 7.87 1.86 14.79
N GLY A 162 7.97 2.77 15.74
CA GLY A 162 7.12 2.72 16.92
C GLY A 162 7.44 3.76 17.99
N VAL A 163 6.66 3.72 19.05
CA VAL A 163 6.75 4.66 20.15
C VAL A 163 7.77 4.19 21.19
N VAL A 164 8.65 5.08 21.62
CA VAL A 164 9.57 4.84 22.73
C VAL A 164 8.77 4.64 24.02
N GLY A 165 8.80 3.42 24.54
CA GLY A 165 8.10 3.03 25.78
C GLY A 165 8.96 3.12 27.05
N GLY A 166 10.28 3.29 26.92
CA GLY A 166 11.18 3.33 28.07
C GLY A 166 12.66 3.36 27.70
N PHE A 167 13.53 3.56 28.69
CA PHE A 167 14.97 3.69 28.54
C PHE A 167 15.75 2.66 29.40
N GLY A 168 17.05 2.62 29.18
CA GLY A 168 17.96 1.61 29.67
C GLY A 168 18.21 0.50 28.65
N SER A 169 18.14 0.84 27.44
CA SER A 169 17.89 0.34 26.10
C SER A 169 16.54 0.89 25.65
N ILE A 170 16.34 1.17 24.37
CA ILE A 170 15.07 1.70 23.87
C ILE A 170 14.05 0.57 23.77
N TYR A 171 12.85 0.79 24.32
CA TYR A 171 11.72 -0.13 24.15
C TYR A 171 10.79 0.39 23.06
N VAL A 172 10.64 -0.37 21.96
CA VAL A 172 9.76 -0.04 20.86
C VAL A 172 8.95 -1.29 20.48
N ASN A 173 7.64 -1.17 20.39
CA ASN A 173 6.72 -2.27 20.06
C ASN A 173 6.89 -3.53 20.95
N GLY A 174 7.26 -3.35 22.22
CA GLY A 174 7.49 -4.44 23.15
C GLY A 174 8.88 -5.11 23.05
N ILE A 175 9.71 -4.69 22.09
CA ILE A 175 11.07 -5.17 21.91
C ILE A 175 12.03 -4.21 22.60
N ARG A 176 13.00 -4.78 23.30
CA ARG A 176 14.07 -4.05 23.93
C ARG A 176 15.30 -4.02 23.05
N TYR A 177 15.61 -2.88 22.44
CA TYR A 177 16.80 -2.71 21.61
C TYR A 177 17.99 -2.19 22.44
N SER A 178 19.16 -2.89 22.35
CA SER A 178 20.43 -2.32 22.80
C SER A 178 20.83 -1.18 21.85
N THR A 179 21.23 -0.05 22.44
CA THR A 179 21.64 1.17 21.74
C THR A 179 23.10 1.53 21.97
N ASP A 180 23.89 0.59 22.53
CA ASP A 180 25.28 0.83 22.94
C ASP A 180 26.18 1.34 21.80
N THR A 181 25.87 0.93 20.57
CA THR A 181 26.61 1.30 19.35
C THR A 181 25.75 2.03 18.33
N ALA A 182 24.51 2.33 18.66
CA ALA A 182 23.57 2.93 17.73
C ALA A 182 23.96 4.37 17.36
N GLU A 183 23.80 4.71 16.09
CA GLU A 183 23.75 6.08 15.63
C GLU A 183 22.36 6.64 15.87
N PHE A 184 22.28 7.90 16.29
CA PHE A 184 21.02 8.61 16.49
C PHE A 184 20.95 9.78 15.52
N VAL A 185 19.96 9.78 14.68
CA VAL A 185 19.75 10.80 13.66
C VAL A 185 18.30 11.32 13.71
N ASN A 186 18.07 12.48 13.11
CA ASN A 186 16.73 12.90 12.76
C ASN A 186 16.35 12.31 11.38
N ASP A 187 15.13 12.54 10.95
CA ASP A 187 14.59 12.16 9.65
C ASP A 187 15.35 12.77 8.44
N ASP A 188 16.04 13.90 8.61
CA ASP A 188 16.96 14.47 7.63
C ASP A 188 18.36 13.79 7.64
N ASN A 189 18.53 12.69 8.36
CA ASN A 189 19.79 11.97 8.57
C ASN A 189 20.91 12.83 9.20
N GLU A 190 20.54 13.81 9.99
CA GLU A 190 21.47 14.62 10.78
C GLU A 190 21.65 14.00 12.17
N SER A 191 22.90 13.86 12.62
CA SER A 191 23.21 13.30 13.94
C SER A 191 22.57 14.09 15.07
N LEU A 192 21.80 13.44 15.93
CA LEU A 192 21.18 14.07 17.09
C LEU A 192 22.24 14.46 18.13
N ILE A 193 22.20 15.72 18.53
CA ILE A 193 23.00 16.19 19.66
C ILE A 193 22.50 15.47 20.92
N ASN A 194 23.41 14.83 21.65
CA ASN A 194 23.16 14.00 22.83
C ASN A 194 22.65 12.57 22.58
N GLY A 195 22.48 12.12 21.34
CA GLY A 195 22.08 10.75 21.02
C GLY A 195 20.79 10.31 21.73
N GLU A 196 20.80 9.15 22.41
CA GLU A 196 19.64 8.62 23.13
C GLU A 196 18.99 9.61 24.12
N ARG A 197 19.76 10.53 24.70
CA ARG A 197 19.25 11.53 25.65
C ARG A 197 18.37 12.60 25.01
N HIS A 198 18.32 12.65 23.70
CA HIS A 198 17.41 13.51 22.96
C HIS A 198 16.00 12.94 22.98
N LEU A 199 15.88 11.62 23.09
CA LEU A 199 14.61 10.94 23.05
C LEU A 199 13.91 10.95 24.41
N GLU A 200 12.58 10.94 24.37
CA GLU A 200 11.72 10.80 25.53
C GLU A 200 10.63 9.75 25.28
N VAL A 201 10.03 9.23 26.35
CA VAL A 201 8.91 8.31 26.25
C VAL A 201 7.76 8.98 25.51
N GLY A 202 7.22 8.30 24.53
CA GLY A 202 6.17 8.81 23.66
C GLY A 202 6.66 9.36 22.32
N HIS A 203 7.96 9.63 22.14
CA HIS A 203 8.51 9.97 20.83
C HIS A 203 8.33 8.80 19.86
N TYR A 204 8.05 9.10 18.60
CA TYR A 204 8.07 8.12 17.52
C TYR A 204 9.48 8.01 16.97
N VAL A 205 9.93 6.80 16.75
CA VAL A 205 11.26 6.50 16.18
C VAL A 205 11.17 5.36 15.18
N TRP A 206 12.07 5.36 14.23
CA TRP A 206 12.38 4.22 13.40
C TRP A 206 13.69 3.60 13.88
N ILE A 207 13.74 2.29 13.99
CA ILE A 207 14.92 1.53 14.40
C ILE A 207 15.35 0.66 13.23
N GLN A 208 16.55 0.92 12.72
CA GLN A 208 17.27 -0.03 11.87
C GLN A 208 18.12 -0.92 12.77
N GLY A 209 17.92 -2.21 12.67
CA GLY A 209 18.62 -3.14 13.54
C GLY A 209 18.13 -4.57 13.40
N THR A 210 18.58 -5.43 14.31
CA THR A 210 18.21 -6.84 14.32
C THR A 210 17.36 -7.19 15.53
N ILE A 211 16.43 -8.13 15.35
CA ILE A 211 15.69 -8.75 16.45
C ILE A 211 16.33 -10.11 16.74
N ASN A 212 16.62 -10.38 18.02
CA ASN A 212 17.17 -11.65 18.45
C ASN A 212 16.11 -12.77 18.36
N ASN A 213 16.56 -14.02 18.30
CA ASN A 213 15.70 -15.19 18.21
C ASN A 213 14.70 -15.36 19.38
N ASP A 214 14.82 -14.56 20.45
CA ASP A 214 13.88 -14.53 21.57
C ASP A 214 12.61 -13.72 21.28
N GLY A 215 12.61 -12.95 20.18
CA GLY A 215 11.51 -12.08 19.77
C GLY A 215 11.20 -10.92 20.73
N ALA A 216 12.05 -10.70 21.74
CA ALA A 216 11.85 -9.73 22.82
C ALA A 216 13.02 -8.75 22.99
N THR A 217 14.18 -9.07 22.42
CA THR A 217 15.36 -8.22 22.44
C THR A 217 15.90 -8.01 21.02
N GLY A 218 16.66 -6.92 20.83
CA GLY A 218 17.28 -6.58 19.56
C GLY A 218 18.52 -5.70 19.75
N ILE A 219 19.17 -5.39 18.64
CA ILE A 219 20.29 -4.46 18.57
C ILE A 219 19.88 -3.35 17.56
N ALA A 220 19.90 -2.11 18.00
CA ALA A 220 19.74 -0.97 17.10
C ALA A 220 21.10 -0.58 16.53
N ASN A 221 21.17 -0.42 15.22
CA ASN A 221 22.32 0.16 14.52
C ASN A 221 22.10 1.66 14.30
N VAL A 222 20.89 2.02 13.87
CA VAL A 222 20.47 3.41 13.74
C VAL A 222 19.12 3.60 14.45
N VAL A 223 18.95 4.74 15.09
CA VAL A 223 17.69 5.20 15.65
C VAL A 223 17.36 6.54 15.02
N ILE A 224 16.31 6.57 14.23
CA ILE A 224 15.85 7.77 13.52
C ILE A 224 14.70 8.37 14.35
N TYR A 225 14.89 9.59 14.83
CA TYR A 225 13.86 10.36 15.51
C TYR A 225 13.04 11.15 14.50
N ASP A 226 11.76 10.94 14.53
CA ASP A 226 10.82 11.56 13.60
C ASP A 226 9.80 12.43 14.35
N VAL A 227 9.65 13.67 13.87
CA VAL A 227 8.66 14.63 14.34
C VAL A 227 7.70 14.94 13.20
N ASN A 228 6.48 14.44 13.29
CA ASN A 228 5.49 14.63 12.23
C ASN A 228 5.05 16.10 12.05
N LEU A 229 5.14 16.93 13.11
CA LEU A 229 4.55 18.25 13.08
C LEU A 229 5.26 19.20 14.06
N LYS A 230 5.69 20.36 13.53
CA LYS A 230 6.36 21.40 14.32
C LYS A 230 5.81 22.77 13.95
N GLY A 231 5.13 23.42 14.88
CA GLY A 231 4.53 24.73 14.59
C GLY A 231 3.61 25.24 15.68
N ALA A 232 2.99 26.38 15.41
CA ALA A 232 2.10 27.03 16.36
C ALA A 232 0.69 26.40 16.35
N VAL A 233 0.14 26.20 17.53
CA VAL A 233 -1.27 25.81 17.72
C VAL A 233 -2.19 26.88 17.15
N SER A 234 -3.04 26.54 16.22
CA SER A 234 -3.96 27.48 15.57
C SER A 234 -5.38 27.44 16.16
N THR A 235 -5.89 26.27 16.53
CA THR A 235 -7.20 26.10 17.20
C THR A 235 -7.15 24.94 18.18
N ILE A 236 -8.03 24.98 19.17
CA ILE A 236 -8.20 23.90 20.15
C ILE A 236 -9.68 23.54 20.21
N ASP A 237 -9.99 22.24 20.13
CA ASP A 237 -11.35 21.68 20.15
C ASP A 237 -11.47 20.62 21.26
N PRO A 238 -11.74 21.03 22.52
CA PRO A 238 -11.80 20.11 23.64
C PRO A 238 -12.91 19.04 23.55
N PRO A 239 -14.13 19.35 23.01
CA PRO A 239 -15.15 18.33 22.81
C PRO A 239 -14.70 17.14 21.97
N ASN A 240 -13.91 17.38 20.94
CA ASN A 240 -13.40 16.35 20.03
C ASN A 240 -11.99 15.85 20.41
N ARG A 241 -11.46 16.31 21.56
CA ARG A 241 -10.10 15.97 22.03
C ARG A 241 -9.07 16.18 20.93
N SER A 242 -9.11 17.36 20.29
CA SER A 242 -8.23 17.68 19.18
C SER A 242 -7.81 19.15 19.18
N PHE A 243 -6.79 19.44 18.41
CA PHE A 243 -6.34 20.79 18.12
C PHE A 243 -5.77 20.83 16.69
N THR A 244 -5.45 22.01 16.18
CA THR A 244 -4.90 22.15 14.83
C THR A 244 -3.56 22.88 14.87
N VAL A 245 -2.59 22.35 14.13
CA VAL A 245 -1.28 22.97 13.89
C VAL A 245 -1.04 22.96 12.38
N LEU A 246 -0.66 24.08 11.82
CA LEU A 246 -0.36 24.21 10.38
C LEU A 246 -1.42 23.59 9.46
N GLY A 247 -2.71 23.76 9.83
CA GLY A 247 -3.84 23.24 9.07
C GLY A 247 -4.13 21.74 9.24
N ARG A 248 -3.29 21.01 9.95
CA ARG A 248 -3.47 19.60 10.22
C ARG A 248 -4.16 19.39 11.57
N THR A 249 -5.16 18.52 11.60
CA THR A 249 -5.84 18.14 12.84
C THR A 249 -5.02 17.12 13.62
N VAL A 250 -4.74 17.43 14.86
CA VAL A 250 -4.08 16.53 15.82
C VAL A 250 -5.14 16.01 16.80
N LYS A 251 -5.29 14.70 16.89
CA LYS A 251 -6.15 14.01 17.85
C LYS A 251 -5.32 13.53 19.03
N ILE A 252 -5.88 13.56 20.22
CA ILE A 252 -5.25 13.02 21.43
C ILE A 252 -6.04 11.85 22.01
N SER A 253 -5.32 10.87 22.54
CA SER A 253 -5.86 9.73 23.27
C SER A 253 -5.67 9.88 24.77
N GLN A 254 -5.91 8.83 25.55
CA GLN A 254 -5.57 8.76 26.96
C GLN A 254 -4.07 8.50 27.17
N ASP A 255 -3.42 7.95 26.14
CA ASP A 255 -2.00 7.57 26.15
C ASP A 255 -1.10 8.65 25.57
N THR A 256 -1.67 9.77 25.06
CA THR A 256 -0.89 10.91 24.59
C THR A 256 -0.16 11.56 25.76
N ILE A 257 1.15 11.67 25.64
CA ILE A 257 2.02 12.28 26.64
C ILE A 257 2.22 13.76 26.31
N PHE A 258 2.06 14.61 27.28
CA PHE A 258 2.45 16.02 27.21
C PHE A 258 3.74 16.21 27.99
N ASP A 259 4.65 16.97 27.41
CA ASP A 259 5.91 17.34 28.07
C ASP A 259 5.66 18.00 29.43
N ASN A 260 6.65 17.87 30.34
CA ASN A 260 6.61 18.47 31.67
C ASN A 260 6.79 19.99 31.66
N ASP A 261 7.19 20.58 30.55
CA ASP A 261 7.33 22.03 30.40
C ASP A 261 5.96 22.73 30.22
N PHE A 262 4.89 21.99 29.93
CA PHE A 262 3.53 22.52 29.99
C PHE A 262 3.13 22.80 31.45
N ALA A 263 2.52 23.96 31.69
CA ALA A 263 1.98 24.30 33.03
C ALA A 263 0.93 23.28 33.51
N ILE A 264 0.19 22.69 32.56
CA ILE A 264 -0.77 21.60 32.74
C ILE A 264 -0.51 20.60 31.61
N ALA A 265 -0.05 19.40 31.93
CA ALA A 265 0.33 18.36 30.98
C ALA A 265 -0.90 17.63 30.41
N GLU A 266 -1.79 18.39 29.79
CA GLU A 266 -3.00 17.90 29.11
C GLU A 266 -3.54 18.94 28.12
N LEU A 267 -4.55 18.58 27.31
CA LEU A 267 -5.12 19.47 26.29
C LEU A 267 -5.55 20.84 26.83
N SER A 268 -5.99 20.91 28.09
CA SER A 268 -6.37 22.16 28.76
C SER A 268 -5.19 23.09 29.04
N GLY A 269 -3.99 22.59 28.97
CA GLY A 269 -2.75 23.35 29.11
C GLY A 269 -2.24 23.99 27.85
N LEU A 270 -2.72 23.54 26.67
CA LEU A 270 -2.37 24.14 25.38
C LEU A 270 -3.01 25.53 25.23
N THR A 271 -2.27 26.44 24.65
CA THR A 271 -2.79 27.75 24.23
C THR A 271 -2.55 28.03 22.76
N VAL A 272 -3.50 28.74 22.14
CA VAL A 272 -3.35 29.15 20.73
C VAL A 272 -2.16 30.08 20.59
N GLY A 273 -1.30 29.79 19.62
CA GLY A 273 -0.06 30.50 19.36
C GLY A 273 1.18 29.87 20.00
N GLU A 274 1.05 28.89 20.86
CA GLU A 274 2.19 28.11 21.36
C GLU A 274 2.83 27.28 20.27
N ASN A 275 4.16 27.29 20.19
CA ASN A 275 4.91 26.42 19.30
C ASN A 275 5.14 25.09 20.00
N ILE A 276 4.80 24.02 19.29
CA ILE A 276 4.93 22.65 19.77
C ILE A 276 5.54 21.75 18.72
N GLU A 277 6.10 20.65 19.17
CA GLU A 277 6.41 19.47 18.37
C GLU A 277 5.42 18.36 18.69
N VAL A 278 5.03 17.59 17.68
CA VAL A 278 4.10 16.46 17.84
C VAL A 278 4.67 15.24 17.15
N SER A 279 4.86 14.19 17.92
CA SER A 279 5.10 12.84 17.41
C SER A 279 3.80 12.04 17.46
N GLY A 280 3.57 11.15 16.47
CA GLY A 280 2.34 10.38 16.45
C GLY A 280 2.19 9.45 15.25
N PHE A 281 0.98 8.95 15.08
CA PHE A 281 0.60 8.07 13.99
C PHE A 281 -0.32 8.78 13.01
N ASP A 282 0.01 8.70 11.74
CA ASP A 282 -0.84 9.17 10.66
C ASP A 282 -2.12 8.37 10.59
N GLN A 283 -3.22 9.08 10.37
CA GLN A 283 -4.53 8.48 10.24
C GLN A 283 -5.00 8.56 8.78
N THR A 284 -5.76 7.58 8.35
CA THR A 284 -6.33 7.52 6.99
C THR A 284 -7.18 8.74 6.62
N ASP A 285 -7.70 9.47 7.60
CA ASP A 285 -8.44 10.73 7.39
C ASP A 285 -7.54 11.98 7.29
N GLY A 286 -6.22 11.80 7.26
CA GLY A 286 -5.22 12.87 7.20
C GLY A 286 -4.94 13.56 8.55
N SER A 287 -5.59 13.15 9.64
CA SER A 287 -5.26 13.62 10.99
C SER A 287 -4.03 12.90 11.54
N LEU A 288 -3.43 13.45 12.58
CA LEU A 288 -2.35 12.85 13.35
C LEU A 288 -2.89 12.42 14.72
N LEU A 289 -2.70 11.16 15.11
CA LEU A 289 -2.96 10.69 16.48
C LEU A 289 -1.68 10.87 17.29
N ALA A 290 -1.63 11.89 18.14
CA ALA A 290 -0.45 12.22 18.91
C ALA A 290 -0.10 11.15 19.94
N THR A 291 1.15 10.76 19.99
CA THR A 291 1.76 9.94 21.06
C THR A 291 2.46 10.82 22.08
N ARG A 292 3.11 11.91 21.60
CA ARG A 292 3.75 12.90 22.45
C ARG A 292 3.61 14.31 21.88
N ILE A 293 3.54 15.29 22.77
CA ILE A 293 3.48 16.71 22.47
C ILE A 293 4.50 17.41 23.34
N ASP A 294 5.47 18.08 22.72
CA ASP A 294 6.54 18.81 23.37
C ASP A 294 6.39 20.32 23.18
N LEU A 295 6.59 21.06 24.23
CA LEU A 295 6.58 22.53 24.21
C LEU A 295 7.90 23.05 23.65
N GLN A 296 7.86 23.78 22.55
CA GLN A 296 9.04 24.44 22.01
C GLN A 296 9.31 25.77 22.69
N ILE A 297 10.41 25.83 23.40
CA ILE A 297 10.87 27.09 23.99
C ILE A 297 11.52 27.94 22.90
N PRO A 298 11.01 29.15 22.58
CA PRO A 298 11.48 29.91 21.44
C PRO A 298 12.92 30.43 21.69
N SER A 299 13.89 29.80 21.04
CA SER A 299 15.28 30.26 21.02
C SER A 299 15.77 30.77 19.67
N ALA A 300 14.98 30.55 18.58
CA ALA A 300 15.21 31.08 17.22
C ALA A 300 13.88 31.09 16.45
N PRO A 301 13.78 31.73 15.28
CA PRO A 301 12.62 31.51 14.40
C PRO A 301 12.59 30.01 14.06
N ALA A 302 11.66 29.32 14.68
CA ALA A 302 11.53 27.88 14.54
C ALA A 302 11.22 27.57 13.06
N GLU A 303 12.04 26.76 12.43
CA GLU A 303 11.67 26.14 11.19
C GLU A 303 10.43 25.29 11.44
N LEU A 304 9.41 25.48 10.61
CA LEU A 304 8.19 24.72 10.68
C LEU A 304 8.38 23.41 9.93
N LYS A 305 7.79 22.34 10.45
CA LYS A 305 7.69 21.07 9.79
C LYS A 305 6.22 20.64 9.73
N VAL A 306 5.74 20.19 8.59
CA VAL A 306 4.43 19.59 8.47
C VAL A 306 4.47 18.45 7.46
N GLU A 307 4.04 17.29 7.89
CA GLU A 307 3.76 16.14 7.04
C GLU A 307 2.28 16.07 6.73
N GLY A 308 1.93 15.50 5.58
CA GLY A 308 0.54 15.26 5.28
C GLY A 308 0.25 14.92 3.81
N LEU A 309 -1.00 14.53 3.61
CA LEU A 309 -1.51 14.17 2.30
C LEU A 309 -1.82 15.42 1.46
N VAL A 310 -1.29 15.48 0.26
CA VAL A 310 -1.59 16.54 -0.71
C VAL A 310 -3.03 16.38 -1.20
N THR A 311 -3.88 17.37 -0.94
CA THR A 311 -5.29 17.35 -1.34
C THR A 311 -5.55 18.14 -2.63
N GLN A 312 -4.70 19.12 -2.93
CA GLN A 312 -4.80 19.95 -4.14
C GLN A 312 -3.43 20.46 -4.56
N VAL A 313 -3.20 20.58 -5.88
CA VAL A 313 -2.00 21.20 -6.44
C VAL A 313 -2.41 22.24 -7.48
N ASP A 314 -1.88 23.45 -7.37
CA ASP A 314 -1.93 24.51 -8.39
C ASP A 314 -0.52 24.70 -8.97
N SER A 315 -0.23 24.00 -10.05
CA SER A 315 1.07 24.05 -10.71
C SER A 315 1.38 25.40 -11.35
N LEU A 316 0.33 26.21 -11.69
CA LEU A 316 0.52 27.53 -12.28
C LEU A 316 1.03 28.53 -11.25
N ASN A 317 0.42 28.53 -10.07
CA ASN A 317 0.80 29.42 -8.97
C ASN A 317 1.86 28.79 -8.05
N ARG A 318 2.25 27.55 -8.31
CA ARG A 318 3.19 26.76 -7.50
C ARG A 318 2.78 26.71 -6.03
N THR A 319 1.50 26.41 -5.80
CA THR A 319 0.95 26.19 -4.45
C THR A 319 0.29 24.83 -4.36
N LEU A 320 0.25 24.28 -3.15
CA LEU A 320 -0.48 23.06 -2.84
C LEU A 320 -1.21 23.19 -1.49
N LEU A 321 -2.12 22.25 -1.22
CA LEU A 321 -2.83 22.16 0.04
C LEU A 321 -2.47 20.87 0.79
N LEU A 322 -2.08 21.02 2.06
CA LEU A 322 -2.08 19.95 3.05
C LEU A 322 -3.23 20.22 4.03
N GLY A 323 -4.28 19.39 3.98
CA GLY A 323 -5.51 19.68 4.71
C GLY A 323 -6.08 21.05 4.34
N THR A 324 -6.03 22.00 5.27
CA THR A 324 -6.45 23.40 5.03
C THR A 324 -5.29 24.38 4.86
N GLN A 325 -4.05 23.91 5.03
CA GLN A 325 -2.87 24.75 4.95
C GLN A 325 -2.42 24.95 3.50
N VAL A 326 -2.23 26.20 3.12
CA VAL A 326 -1.63 26.57 1.82
C VAL A 326 -0.12 26.54 1.96
N ILE A 327 0.53 25.87 1.01
CA ILE A 327 1.98 25.79 0.87
C ILE A 327 2.38 26.48 -0.43
N ASP A 328 3.22 27.49 -0.36
CA ASP A 328 3.89 28.09 -1.52
C ASP A 328 5.24 27.39 -1.71
N PHE A 329 5.38 26.68 -2.82
CA PHE A 329 6.61 25.98 -3.18
C PHE A 329 7.38 26.64 -4.34
N SER A 330 7.13 27.91 -4.60
CA SER A 330 7.76 28.64 -5.71
C SER A 330 9.29 28.62 -5.67
N ASN A 331 9.85 28.62 -4.47
CA ASN A 331 11.29 28.66 -4.23
C ASN A 331 11.82 27.42 -3.46
N ALA A 332 10.98 26.42 -3.25
CA ALA A 332 11.35 25.22 -2.53
C ALA A 332 12.34 24.36 -3.33
N VAL A 333 13.24 23.70 -2.59
CA VAL A 333 14.01 22.56 -3.12
C VAL A 333 13.06 21.37 -3.16
N ILE A 334 12.89 20.78 -4.33
CA ILE A 334 12.00 19.66 -4.58
C ILE A 334 12.55 18.82 -5.72
N ASN A 335 12.59 17.50 -5.58
CA ASN A 335 13.16 16.56 -6.55
C ASN A 335 12.10 15.71 -7.28
N PHE A 336 10.83 15.93 -6.99
CA PHE A 336 9.69 15.25 -7.62
C PHE A 336 8.66 16.27 -8.12
N SER A 337 7.59 15.81 -8.77
CA SER A 337 6.46 16.65 -9.18
C SER A 337 5.30 16.43 -8.21
N PRO A 338 4.88 17.45 -7.42
CA PRO A 338 3.76 17.30 -6.51
C PRO A 338 2.47 16.92 -7.22
N SER A 339 1.77 15.91 -6.71
CA SER A 339 0.45 15.50 -7.16
C SER A 339 -0.48 15.24 -5.97
N THR A 340 -1.78 15.19 -6.22
CA THR A 340 -2.75 14.81 -5.18
C THR A 340 -2.53 13.37 -4.75
N GLN A 341 -2.88 13.06 -3.50
CA GLN A 341 -2.72 11.77 -2.84
C GLN A 341 -1.27 11.39 -2.47
N GLN A 342 -0.29 12.21 -2.77
CA GLN A 342 1.08 12.02 -2.27
C GLN A 342 1.16 12.46 -0.80
N TRP A 343 1.84 11.68 0.02
CA TRP A 343 2.33 12.08 1.33
C TRP A 343 3.63 12.83 1.15
N ILE A 344 3.71 13.99 1.74
CA ILE A 344 4.90 14.86 1.66
C ILE A 344 5.21 15.47 3.02
N GLU A 345 6.45 15.76 3.17
CA GLU A 345 7.01 16.53 4.26
C GLU A 345 7.43 17.91 3.76
N VAL A 346 7.11 18.94 4.53
CA VAL A 346 7.38 20.33 4.17
C VAL A 346 8.09 21.04 5.31
N TYR A 347 9.24 21.58 5.00
CA TYR A 347 9.98 22.50 5.87
C TYR A 347 9.85 23.93 5.35
N GLY A 348 9.66 24.89 6.25
CA GLY A 348 9.50 26.27 5.84
C GLY A 348 9.24 27.26 6.96
N SER A 349 8.59 28.38 6.61
CA SER A 349 8.18 29.40 7.54
C SER A 349 6.81 29.97 7.17
N LEU A 350 6.04 30.46 8.14
CA LEU A 350 4.78 31.14 7.88
C LEU A 350 5.01 32.59 7.44
N ASP A 351 4.30 32.98 6.40
CA ASP A 351 4.15 34.38 6.03
C ASP A 351 3.04 35.07 6.87
N PRO A 352 2.90 36.43 6.79
CA PRO A 352 1.82 37.14 7.49
C PRO A 352 0.40 36.79 7.06
N GLN A 353 0.22 36.07 5.94
CA GLN A 353 -1.06 35.60 5.41
C GLN A 353 -1.36 34.15 5.82
N ASN A 354 -0.53 33.55 6.70
CA ASN A 354 -0.61 32.16 7.15
C ASN A 354 -0.41 31.16 6.02
N VAL A 355 0.41 31.50 5.01
CA VAL A 355 0.89 30.59 3.97
C VAL A 355 2.26 30.06 4.40
N ILE A 356 2.49 28.76 4.29
CA ILE A 356 3.84 28.21 4.48
C ILE A 356 4.65 28.47 3.22
N ILE A 357 5.72 29.25 3.38
CA ILE A 357 6.74 29.43 2.36
C ILE A 357 7.71 28.28 2.51
N ALA A 358 7.56 27.29 1.64
CA ALA A 358 8.38 26.08 1.71
C ALA A 358 9.83 26.35 1.33
N ARG A 359 10.76 25.83 2.13
CA ARG A 359 12.19 25.78 1.83
C ARG A 359 12.57 24.46 1.16
N VAL A 360 12.05 23.36 1.69
CA VAL A 360 12.24 21.98 1.20
C VAL A 360 10.90 21.28 1.18
N ILE A 361 10.67 20.46 0.18
CA ILE A 361 9.58 19.48 0.15
C ILE A 361 10.17 18.15 -0.28
N GLN A 362 9.88 17.11 0.46
CA GLN A 362 10.30 15.73 0.19
C GLN A 362 9.07 14.82 0.15
N LEU A 363 9.22 13.67 -0.51
CA LEU A 363 8.26 12.58 -0.37
C LEU A 363 8.43 11.98 1.02
N GLU A 364 7.32 11.78 1.70
CA GLU A 364 7.32 11.07 2.98
C GLU A 364 7.15 9.58 2.72
N ALA A 365 8.07 8.79 3.26
CA ALA A 365 7.92 7.34 3.29
C ALA A 365 6.82 7.00 4.32
N HIS A 366 5.63 6.70 3.84
CA HIS A 366 4.49 6.41 4.70
C HIS A 366 4.74 5.13 5.52
N GLN A 367 4.19 5.07 6.75
CA GLN A 367 4.28 3.91 7.65
C GLN A 367 3.82 2.58 7.01
N THR A 368 3.03 2.64 5.92
CA THR A 368 2.60 1.47 5.15
C THR A 368 3.67 0.93 4.20
N ASP A 369 4.64 1.75 3.80
CA ASP A 369 5.68 1.35 2.83
C ASP A 369 6.74 0.42 3.47
N TYR A 370 6.74 0.31 4.79
CA TYR A 370 7.60 -0.60 5.55
C TYR A 370 6.89 -1.87 6.05
N GLY A 371 5.73 -2.23 5.47
CA GLY A 371 5.05 -3.50 5.75
C GLY A 371 4.49 -3.67 7.17
N LEU A 372 4.34 -2.60 7.92
CA LEU A 372 3.78 -2.61 9.28
C LEU A 372 2.28 -2.29 9.22
N SER A 373 1.44 -3.31 9.05
CA SER A 373 -0.03 -3.24 9.20
C SER A 373 -0.47 -3.73 10.57
#